data_d414d6a71830cdc146481df5bafeed2f
#
_entry.id   d414d6a71830cdc146481df5bafeed2f
#
_cell.length_a   1.000
_cell.length_b   1.000
_cell.length_c   1.000
_cell.angle_alpha   90.00
_cell.angle_beta   90.00
_cell.angle_gamma   90.00
#
_symmetry.space_group_name_H-M   'P 1'
#
loop_
_entity.id
_entity.type
_entity.pdbx_description
1 polymer ?
#
loop_
_entity_poly.entity_id
_entity_poly.type
_entity_poly.pdbx_seq_one_letter_code
_entity_poly.pdbx_strand_id
1 'polypeptide(L)'
;MSKPRVLYISQHLTPYLPETTMSHVSRMLPQGTHEKGKEIRVFMPRFGKINERRHQLHEVIRLSGMNLNVNDTDHPLIIKVASIPSARIQVYFIDNDTYFKRKAVLEDADGNFFPDNDERSLFFVRGVLETVRKLGWAPDIIHCSGWMTSMVPLYLKHVFADEPYFDKAKIVYHAYDEGFEGALDAGMAAKAEAHGIPADALSSIAEPTFDNLNALGMKGADAVIVGSENLTPEGQAVLAGLDKPILPYSGSEGFVAEINAFYDEMLEGKTEAVAE
;
A
#
# COMPACT_ATOMS: atom_id res chain seq x y z
N MET A 1 7.50 27.38 1.79
CA MET A 1 6.53 26.26 1.82
C MET A 1 7.28 24.99 2.21
N SER A 2 6.71 24.11 3.01
CA SER A 2 7.28 22.80 3.29
C SER A 2 7.25 21.95 2.02
N LYS A 3 8.24 21.04 1.88
CA LYS A 3 8.24 20.10 0.75
C LYS A 3 7.05 19.14 0.87
N PRO A 4 6.31 18.86 -0.21
CA PRO A 4 5.28 17.83 -0.18
C PRO A 4 5.85 16.47 0.21
N ARG A 5 5.06 15.68 0.95
CA ARG A 5 5.44 14.38 1.50
C ARG A 5 4.60 13.28 0.88
N VAL A 6 5.24 12.28 0.29
CA VAL A 6 4.58 11.15 -0.34
C VAL A 6 4.95 9.85 0.37
N LEU A 7 3.93 9.18 0.91
CA LEU A 7 4.03 7.84 1.48
C LEU A 7 3.71 6.82 0.40
N TYR A 8 4.65 5.94 0.10
CA TYR A 8 4.46 4.80 -0.79
C TYR A 8 4.26 3.53 0.01
N ILE A 9 3.14 2.87 -0.19
CA ILE A 9 2.80 1.57 0.39
C ILE A 9 2.68 0.59 -0.77
N SER A 10 3.66 -0.30 -0.94
CA SER A 10 3.76 -1.15 -2.12
C SER A 10 3.84 -2.62 -1.73
N GLN A 11 3.06 -3.44 -2.43
CA GLN A 11 3.11 -4.89 -2.24
C GLN A 11 4.41 -5.50 -2.76
N HIS A 12 4.90 -5.05 -3.91
CA HIS A 12 6.13 -5.51 -4.55
C HIS A 12 7.05 -4.35 -4.93
N LEU A 13 8.38 -4.56 -4.81
CA LEU A 13 9.39 -3.57 -5.17
C LEU A 13 10.71 -4.24 -5.58
N THR A 14 11.26 -3.86 -6.74
CA THR A 14 12.63 -4.23 -7.11
C THR A 14 13.64 -3.39 -6.32
N PRO A 15 14.83 -3.93 -5.98
CA PRO A 15 15.40 -5.23 -6.35
C PRO A 15 15.12 -6.36 -5.34
N TYR A 16 14.17 -6.19 -4.42
CA TYR A 16 13.91 -7.14 -3.34
C TYR A 16 13.15 -8.37 -3.80
N LEU A 17 12.26 -8.19 -4.77
CA LEU A 17 11.47 -9.22 -5.42
C LEU A 17 11.69 -9.20 -6.93
N PRO A 18 11.28 -10.26 -7.66
CA PRO A 18 11.36 -10.29 -9.12
C PRO A 18 10.68 -9.08 -9.77
N GLU A 19 11.14 -8.74 -10.96
CA GLU A 19 10.61 -7.60 -11.70
C GLU A 19 9.24 -7.93 -12.30
N THR A 20 8.26 -7.07 -12.01
CA THR A 20 6.93 -7.00 -12.60
C THR A 20 6.65 -5.54 -12.91
N THR A 21 5.54 -5.22 -13.60
CA THR A 21 5.15 -3.83 -13.86
C THR A 21 5.02 -3.06 -12.57
N MET A 22 4.28 -3.59 -11.58
CA MET A 22 4.11 -2.97 -10.27
C MET A 22 5.46 -2.76 -9.56
N SER A 23 6.31 -3.79 -9.50
CA SER A 23 7.58 -3.71 -8.76
C SER A 23 8.57 -2.74 -9.39
N HIS A 24 8.56 -2.61 -10.71
CA HIS A 24 9.35 -1.63 -11.45
C HIS A 24 8.86 -0.20 -11.14
N VAL A 25 7.57 0.06 -11.26
CA VAL A 25 6.98 1.37 -10.95
C VAL A 25 7.20 1.72 -9.48
N SER A 26 6.98 0.78 -8.56
CA SER A 26 7.21 0.98 -7.12
C SER A 26 8.67 1.31 -6.79
N ARG A 27 9.61 0.98 -7.67
CA ARG A 27 11.01 1.35 -7.55
C ARG A 27 11.32 2.71 -8.17
N MET A 28 10.84 2.97 -9.39
CA MET A 28 11.23 4.15 -10.17
C MET A 28 10.46 5.40 -9.74
N LEU A 29 9.18 5.26 -9.40
CA LEU A 29 8.33 6.38 -9.05
C LEU A 29 8.79 7.10 -7.76
N PRO A 30 9.07 6.42 -6.62
CA PRO A 30 9.59 7.09 -5.43
C PRO A 30 10.90 7.81 -5.68
N GLN A 31 11.80 7.20 -6.47
CA GLN A 31 13.07 7.83 -6.85
C GLN A 31 12.83 9.14 -7.59
N GLY A 32 12.05 9.11 -8.67
CA GLY A 32 11.81 10.30 -9.46
C GLY A 32 11.01 11.37 -8.69
N THR A 33 10.13 10.96 -7.78
CA THR A 33 9.42 11.88 -6.88
C THR A 33 10.37 12.58 -5.92
N HIS A 34 11.35 11.84 -5.39
CA HIS A 34 12.40 12.42 -4.55
C HIS A 34 13.30 13.39 -5.35
N GLU A 35 13.69 13.00 -6.55
CA GLU A 35 14.50 13.84 -7.48
C GLU A 35 13.78 15.14 -7.86
N LYS A 36 12.43 15.12 -7.91
CA LYS A 36 11.58 16.32 -8.07
C LYS A 36 11.40 17.15 -6.78
N GLY A 37 12.11 16.79 -5.71
CA GLY A 37 12.21 17.58 -4.49
C GLY A 37 11.16 17.29 -3.42
N LYS A 38 10.28 16.29 -3.61
CA LYS A 38 9.33 15.85 -2.57
C LYS A 38 10.03 14.96 -1.54
N GLU A 39 9.57 14.97 -0.29
CA GLU A 39 10.00 13.99 0.72
C GLU A 39 9.23 12.68 0.52
N ILE A 40 9.91 11.56 0.68
CA ILE A 40 9.30 10.24 0.50
C ILE A 40 9.53 9.32 1.70
N ARG A 41 8.61 8.39 1.90
CA ARG A 41 8.76 7.16 2.69
C ARG A 41 8.21 6.01 1.86
N VAL A 42 8.89 4.87 1.88
CA VAL A 42 8.53 3.70 1.09
C VAL A 42 8.42 2.50 2.01
N PHE A 43 7.30 1.78 1.94
CA PHE A 43 7.03 0.60 2.73
C PHE A 43 6.66 -0.60 1.86
N MET A 44 7.09 -1.79 2.28
CA MET A 44 6.68 -3.06 1.69
C MET A 44 6.67 -4.19 2.74
N PRO A 45 5.98 -5.33 2.49
CA PRO A 45 6.09 -6.50 3.35
C PRO A 45 7.50 -7.11 3.26
N ARG A 46 8.01 -7.61 4.38
CA ARG A 46 9.26 -8.35 4.40
C ARG A 46 9.03 -9.83 4.04
N PHE A 47 8.59 -10.11 2.83
CA PHE A 47 8.43 -11.50 2.40
C PHE A 47 9.71 -12.32 2.61
N GLY A 48 9.56 -13.55 3.12
CA GLY A 48 10.69 -14.42 3.48
C GLY A 48 11.58 -14.85 2.30
N LYS A 49 11.14 -14.60 1.07
CA LYS A 49 11.94 -14.76 -0.15
C LYS A 49 13.02 -13.68 -0.30
N ILE A 50 12.88 -12.55 0.40
CA ILE A 50 13.83 -11.44 0.36
C ILE A 50 15.13 -11.87 1.08
N ASN A 51 16.26 -11.77 0.37
CA ASN A 51 17.56 -12.07 0.94
C ASN A 51 18.07 -10.89 1.78
N GLU A 52 17.86 -10.95 3.09
CA GLU A 52 18.21 -9.88 4.02
C GLU A 52 19.72 -9.54 4.00
N ARG A 53 20.59 -10.54 3.89
CA ARG A 53 22.05 -10.32 3.85
C ARG A 53 22.48 -9.59 2.58
N ARG A 54 21.95 -10.02 1.43
CA ARG A 54 22.24 -9.40 0.13
C ARG A 54 21.84 -7.93 0.09
N HIS A 55 20.70 -7.61 0.69
CA HIS A 55 20.12 -6.28 0.68
C HIS A 55 20.41 -5.47 1.95
N GLN A 56 21.20 -6.03 2.88
CA GLN A 56 21.63 -5.38 4.10
C GLN A 56 20.45 -4.86 4.96
N LEU A 57 19.38 -5.66 5.07
CA LEU A 57 18.27 -5.33 5.94
C LEU A 57 18.71 -5.36 7.39
N HIS A 58 18.37 -4.34 8.15
CA HIS A 58 18.61 -4.28 9.59
C HIS A 58 17.36 -3.80 10.32
N GLU A 59 17.15 -4.29 11.52
CA GLU A 59 16.03 -3.92 12.36
C GLU A 59 16.18 -2.51 12.93
N VAL A 60 15.08 -1.77 12.94
CA VAL A 60 14.97 -0.47 13.61
C VAL A 60 14.26 -0.68 14.95
N ILE A 61 15.05 -1.00 15.99
CA ILE A 61 14.54 -1.38 17.32
C ILE A 61 13.55 -0.34 17.89
N ARG A 62 13.81 0.95 17.71
CA ARG A 62 12.94 2.02 18.23
C ARG A 62 11.55 2.03 17.59
N LEU A 63 11.38 1.45 16.40
CA LEU A 63 10.11 1.34 15.70
C LEU A 63 9.43 -0.02 15.92
N SER A 64 10.21 -1.04 16.25
CA SER A 64 9.76 -2.41 16.51
C SER A 64 9.12 -2.58 17.90
N GLY A 65 8.52 -3.74 18.15
CA GLY A 65 8.05 -4.20 19.45
C GLY A 65 6.61 -3.81 19.81
N MET A 66 5.88 -3.12 18.95
CA MET A 66 4.43 -2.93 19.11
C MET A 66 3.71 -4.24 18.75
N ASN A 67 2.75 -4.67 19.55
CA ASN A 67 1.88 -5.78 19.20
C ASN A 67 0.67 -5.28 18.38
N LEU A 68 0.42 -5.93 17.26
CA LEU A 68 -0.80 -5.73 16.46
C LEU A 68 -1.68 -6.96 16.64
N ASN A 69 -2.91 -6.75 17.08
CA ASN A 69 -3.89 -7.82 17.15
C ASN A 69 -4.46 -8.08 15.76
N VAL A 70 -4.40 -9.33 15.32
CA VAL A 70 -5.05 -9.82 14.09
C VAL A 70 -5.63 -11.20 14.42
N ASN A 71 -6.92 -11.40 14.14
CA ASN A 71 -7.62 -12.66 14.40
C ASN A 71 -7.44 -13.12 15.87
N ASP A 72 -7.77 -12.23 16.81
CA ASP A 72 -7.67 -12.45 18.26
C ASP A 72 -6.28 -12.88 18.80
N THR A 73 -5.26 -12.69 17.99
CA THR A 73 -3.88 -13.03 18.36
C THR A 73 -2.98 -11.80 18.22
N ASP A 74 -2.11 -11.61 19.22
CA ASP A 74 -1.12 -10.54 19.20
C ASP A 74 0.13 -10.94 18.41
N HIS A 75 0.48 -10.11 17.46
CA HIS A 75 1.64 -10.29 16.60
C HIS A 75 2.63 -9.13 16.76
N PRO A 76 3.88 -9.40 17.18
CA PRO A 76 4.88 -8.35 17.31
C PRO A 76 5.22 -7.76 15.94
N LEU A 77 5.11 -6.43 15.83
CA LEU A 77 5.52 -5.66 14.66
C LEU A 77 7.04 -5.46 14.71
N ILE A 78 7.72 -5.95 13.71
CA ILE A 78 9.15 -5.76 13.49
C ILE A 78 9.33 -4.86 12.28
N ILE A 79 10.13 -3.82 12.42
CA ILE A 79 10.46 -2.89 11.33
C ILE A 79 11.90 -3.08 10.94
N LYS A 80 12.12 -3.47 9.69
CA LYS A 80 13.45 -3.48 9.09
C LYS A 80 13.59 -2.40 8.04
N VAL A 81 14.82 -2.00 7.76
CA VAL A 81 15.12 -1.02 6.70
C VAL A 81 16.28 -1.50 5.86
N ALA A 82 16.23 -1.12 4.60
CA ALA A 82 17.36 -1.21 3.68
C ALA A 82 17.40 0.02 2.77
N SER A 83 18.58 0.38 2.29
CA SER A 83 18.76 1.46 1.33
C SER A 83 18.94 0.91 -0.07
N ILE A 84 18.41 1.61 -1.06
CA ILE A 84 18.76 1.43 -2.46
C ILE A 84 19.71 2.57 -2.84
N PRO A 85 21.03 2.35 -2.80
CA PRO A 85 22.02 3.43 -2.89
C PRO A 85 21.93 4.21 -4.21
N SER A 86 21.70 3.51 -5.33
CA SER A 86 21.57 4.10 -6.66
C SER A 86 20.40 5.10 -6.77
N ALA A 87 19.36 4.91 -5.93
CA ALA A 87 18.17 5.75 -5.89
C ALA A 87 18.15 6.74 -4.74
N ARG A 88 19.06 6.59 -3.78
CA ARG A 88 19.08 7.36 -2.53
C ARG A 88 17.77 7.26 -1.73
N ILE A 89 17.08 6.13 -1.83
CA ILE A 89 15.84 5.87 -1.10
C ILE A 89 16.05 4.81 -0.03
N GLN A 90 15.33 4.96 1.07
CA GLN A 90 15.24 3.99 2.14
C GLN A 90 13.87 3.31 2.10
N VAL A 91 13.87 1.98 2.17
CA VAL A 91 12.65 1.17 2.19
C VAL A 91 12.48 0.60 3.58
N TYR A 92 11.30 0.75 4.15
CA TYR A 92 10.86 0.16 5.41
C TYR A 92 10.11 -1.13 5.12
N PHE A 93 10.45 -2.17 5.85
CA PHE A 93 9.84 -3.49 5.73
C PHE A 93 9.00 -3.77 6.97
N ILE A 94 7.74 -4.10 6.75
CA ILE A 94 6.84 -4.61 7.78
C ILE A 94 7.09 -6.11 7.91
N ASP A 95 7.53 -6.54 9.08
CA ASP A 95 7.94 -7.90 9.35
C ASP A 95 7.26 -8.49 10.58
N ASN A 96 7.04 -9.80 10.52
CA ASN A 96 6.57 -10.62 11.61
C ASN A 96 6.90 -12.08 11.28
N ASP A 97 7.37 -12.85 12.26
CA ASP A 97 7.79 -14.23 12.04
C ASP A 97 6.64 -15.13 11.58
N THR A 98 5.44 -14.96 12.11
CA THR A 98 4.27 -15.77 11.73
C THR A 98 3.91 -15.56 10.26
N TYR A 99 3.83 -14.30 9.83
CA TYR A 99 3.32 -13.94 8.51
C TYR A 99 4.39 -13.92 7.41
N PHE A 100 5.64 -13.58 7.73
CA PHE A 100 6.62 -13.26 6.70
C PHE A 100 7.91 -14.10 6.75
N LYS A 101 8.05 -15.04 7.69
CA LYS A 101 9.27 -15.89 7.76
C LYS A 101 9.37 -16.94 6.65
N ARG A 102 8.24 -17.39 6.12
CA ARG A 102 8.19 -18.40 5.03
C ARG A 102 9.00 -17.91 3.82
N LYS A 103 9.87 -18.80 3.27
CA LYS A 103 10.70 -18.50 2.09
C LYS A 103 9.90 -18.45 0.78
N ALA A 104 8.85 -17.66 0.79
CA ALA A 104 7.86 -17.53 -0.27
C ALA A 104 7.30 -16.09 -0.29
N VAL A 105 6.47 -15.77 -1.25
CA VAL A 105 5.73 -14.49 -1.32
C VAL A 105 4.29 -14.73 -0.87
N LEU A 106 3.44 -15.28 -1.73
CA LEU A 106 2.01 -15.47 -1.48
C LEU A 106 1.57 -16.94 -1.55
N GLU A 107 2.41 -17.81 -2.06
CA GLU A 107 2.13 -19.23 -2.31
C GLU A 107 3.30 -20.11 -1.87
N ASP A 108 3.02 -21.37 -1.62
CA ASP A 108 4.01 -22.38 -1.29
C ASP A 108 4.77 -22.87 -2.55
N ALA A 109 5.63 -23.88 -2.38
CA ALA A 109 6.41 -24.45 -3.48
C ALA A 109 5.56 -25.21 -4.51
N ASP A 110 4.36 -25.64 -4.12
CA ASP A 110 3.41 -26.37 -4.96
C ASP A 110 2.41 -25.43 -5.66
N GLY A 111 2.53 -24.11 -5.43
CA GLY A 111 1.66 -23.08 -5.99
C GLY A 111 0.35 -22.87 -5.22
N ASN A 112 0.24 -23.44 -4.01
CA ASN A 112 -0.94 -23.20 -3.20
C ASN A 112 -0.84 -21.83 -2.51
N PHE A 113 -1.86 -21.00 -2.72
CA PHE A 113 -1.99 -19.69 -2.08
C PHE A 113 -2.11 -19.87 -0.56
N PHE A 114 -1.37 -19.07 0.22
CA PHE A 114 -1.42 -19.21 1.68
C PHE A 114 -2.79 -18.81 2.22
N PRO A 115 -3.40 -19.64 3.10
CA PRO A 115 -4.73 -19.40 3.62
C PRO A 115 -4.83 -18.14 4.52
N ASP A 116 -3.70 -17.63 5.02
CA ASP A 116 -3.59 -16.44 5.86
C ASP A 116 -3.16 -15.18 5.10
N ASN A 117 -3.26 -15.15 3.77
CA ASN A 117 -2.88 -13.96 3.00
C ASN A 117 -3.78 -12.74 3.29
N ASP A 118 -5.01 -12.95 3.74
CA ASP A 118 -5.90 -11.91 4.26
C ASP A 118 -5.32 -11.27 5.52
N GLU A 119 -4.93 -12.07 6.52
CA GLU A 119 -4.31 -11.59 7.76
C GLU A 119 -2.99 -10.88 7.50
N ARG A 120 -2.19 -11.39 6.56
CA ARG A 120 -0.93 -10.79 6.13
C ARG A 120 -1.14 -9.40 5.52
N SER A 121 -2.22 -9.21 4.74
CA SER A 121 -2.55 -7.91 4.18
C SER A 121 -3.05 -6.93 5.25
N LEU A 122 -3.91 -7.38 6.18
CA LEU A 122 -4.40 -6.59 7.30
C LEU A 122 -3.25 -6.17 8.23
N PHE A 123 -2.36 -7.11 8.58
CA PHE A 123 -1.17 -6.84 9.39
C PHE A 123 -0.23 -5.84 8.70
N PHE A 124 0.00 -6.00 7.39
CA PHE A 124 0.83 -5.10 6.62
C PHE A 124 0.30 -3.67 6.64
N VAL A 125 -0.97 -3.47 6.31
CA VAL A 125 -1.59 -2.13 6.28
C VAL A 125 -1.51 -1.46 7.66
N ARG A 126 -1.92 -2.16 8.72
CA ARG A 126 -1.85 -1.62 10.08
C ARG A 126 -0.41 -1.32 10.48
N GLY A 127 0.51 -2.23 10.19
CA GLY A 127 1.93 -2.05 10.50
C GLY A 127 2.52 -0.80 9.86
N VAL A 128 2.16 -0.50 8.61
CA VAL A 128 2.57 0.74 7.95
C VAL A 128 2.02 1.96 8.67
N LEU A 129 0.70 2.03 8.87
CA LEU A 129 0.04 3.21 9.46
C LEU A 129 0.52 3.48 10.89
N GLU A 130 0.65 2.44 11.71
CA GLU A 130 1.22 2.56 13.06
C GLU A 130 2.68 3.03 13.05
N THR A 131 3.46 2.56 12.08
CA THR A 131 4.86 2.99 11.95
C THR A 131 4.96 4.45 11.54
N VAL A 132 4.15 4.90 10.59
CA VAL A 132 4.09 6.31 10.15
C VAL A 132 3.67 7.22 11.30
N ARG A 133 2.66 6.81 12.09
CA ARG A 133 2.24 7.50 13.30
C ARG A 133 3.39 7.62 14.31
N LYS A 134 4.08 6.50 14.58
CA LYS A 134 5.23 6.46 15.50
C LYS A 134 6.42 7.30 15.03
N LEU A 135 6.59 7.46 13.73
CA LEU A 135 7.58 8.34 13.11
C LEU A 135 7.24 9.83 13.28
N GLY A 136 5.98 10.17 13.58
CA GLY A 136 5.52 11.56 13.63
C GLY A 136 5.62 12.26 12.27
N TRP A 137 5.39 11.54 11.19
CA TRP A 137 5.58 12.04 9.82
C TRP A 137 4.24 12.05 9.07
N ALA A 138 3.73 13.26 8.81
CA ALA A 138 2.45 13.47 8.17
C ALA A 138 2.61 13.50 6.64
N PRO A 139 2.12 12.51 5.88
CA PRO A 139 2.12 12.55 4.43
C PRO A 139 1.05 13.53 3.89
N ASP A 140 1.33 14.13 2.73
CA ASP A 140 0.35 14.87 1.93
C ASP A 140 -0.35 13.94 0.93
N ILE A 141 0.39 12.94 0.43
CA ILE A 141 -0.11 11.89 -0.46
C ILE A 141 0.22 10.52 0.15
N ILE A 142 -0.75 9.61 0.14
CA ILE A 142 -0.58 8.19 0.45
C ILE A 142 -0.86 7.41 -0.83
N HIS A 143 0.19 6.88 -1.44
CA HIS A 143 0.15 6.11 -2.67
C HIS A 143 0.16 4.62 -2.37
N CYS A 144 -0.89 3.92 -2.74
CA CYS A 144 -1.11 2.50 -2.48
C CYS A 144 -0.97 1.69 -3.77
N SER A 145 -0.10 0.68 -3.79
CA SER A 145 0.17 -0.18 -4.96
C SER A 145 -0.07 -1.65 -4.65
N GLY A 146 -0.98 -2.26 -5.39
CA GLY A 146 -1.32 -3.66 -5.29
C GLY A 146 -2.43 -3.97 -4.27
N TRP A 147 -3.06 -5.13 -4.44
CA TRP A 147 -4.25 -5.53 -3.69
C TRP A 147 -4.04 -5.64 -2.16
N MET A 148 -2.83 -5.96 -1.69
CA MET A 148 -2.54 -5.98 -0.25
C MET A 148 -2.68 -4.60 0.41
N THR A 149 -2.76 -3.52 -0.37
CA THR A 149 -2.94 -2.16 0.13
C THR A 149 -4.38 -1.65 0.03
N SER A 150 -5.29 -2.47 -0.51
CA SER A 150 -6.68 -2.08 -0.78
C SER A 150 -7.46 -1.64 0.46
N MET A 151 -7.07 -2.14 1.63
CA MET A 151 -7.69 -1.78 2.91
C MET A 151 -7.21 -0.44 3.48
N VAL A 152 -6.13 0.17 2.95
CA VAL A 152 -5.58 1.43 3.47
C VAL A 152 -6.64 2.54 3.58
N PRO A 153 -7.48 2.79 2.57
CA PRO A 153 -8.50 3.84 2.66
C PRO A 153 -9.49 3.62 3.81
N LEU A 154 -9.92 2.38 4.04
CA LEU A 154 -10.87 2.07 5.12
C LEU A 154 -10.22 2.22 6.51
N TYR A 155 -8.97 1.77 6.67
CA TYR A 155 -8.25 1.99 7.91
C TYR A 155 -8.09 3.48 8.23
N LEU A 156 -7.72 4.29 7.25
CA LEU A 156 -7.59 5.74 7.43
C LEU A 156 -8.91 6.39 7.79
N LYS A 157 -10.00 5.97 7.15
CA LYS A 157 -11.33 6.53 7.36
C LYS A 157 -11.96 6.15 8.70
N HIS A 158 -11.69 4.95 9.22
CA HIS A 158 -12.41 4.42 10.38
C HIS A 158 -11.52 4.17 11.60
N VAL A 159 -10.31 3.63 11.42
CA VAL A 159 -9.42 3.27 12.53
C VAL A 159 -8.48 4.41 12.91
N PHE A 160 -8.06 5.19 11.92
CA PHE A 160 -7.15 6.33 12.09
C PHE A 160 -7.83 7.67 11.80
N ALA A 161 -9.16 7.74 11.89
CA ALA A 161 -9.95 8.94 11.56
C ALA A 161 -9.56 10.16 12.41
N ASP A 162 -9.23 9.93 13.68
CA ASP A 162 -8.86 10.98 14.64
C ASP A 162 -7.32 11.18 14.72
N GLU A 163 -6.54 10.56 13.82
CA GLU A 163 -5.09 10.65 13.85
C GLU A 163 -4.60 11.88 13.05
N PRO A 164 -4.07 12.92 13.72
CA PRO A 164 -3.71 14.18 13.05
C PRO A 164 -2.67 14.06 11.94
N TYR A 165 -1.86 12.99 11.96
CA TYR A 165 -0.85 12.78 10.91
C TYR A 165 -1.45 12.43 9.56
N PHE A 166 -2.69 11.93 9.51
CA PHE A 166 -3.35 11.51 8.26
C PHE A 166 -4.49 12.44 7.83
N ASP A 167 -4.91 13.36 8.68
CA ASP A 167 -6.09 14.24 8.49
C ASP A 167 -6.12 14.93 7.12
N LYS A 168 -4.96 15.37 6.63
CA LYS A 168 -4.83 16.09 5.35
C LYS A 168 -4.33 15.23 4.19
N ALA A 169 -4.06 13.96 4.41
CA ALA A 169 -3.50 13.10 3.36
C ALA A 169 -4.53 12.83 2.26
N LYS A 170 -4.09 12.87 1.00
CA LYS A 170 -4.85 12.39 -0.16
C LYS A 170 -4.42 10.97 -0.49
N ILE A 171 -5.38 10.08 -0.65
CA ILE A 171 -5.14 8.67 -0.93
C ILE A 171 -5.22 8.45 -2.43
N VAL A 172 -4.16 7.90 -3.00
CA VAL A 172 -4.09 7.48 -4.41
C VAL A 172 -3.97 5.98 -4.46
N TYR A 173 -4.89 5.31 -5.14
CA TYR A 173 -4.82 3.88 -5.36
C TYR A 173 -4.33 3.60 -6.78
N HIS A 174 -3.22 2.87 -6.89
CA HIS A 174 -2.61 2.47 -8.15
C HIS A 174 -3.05 1.05 -8.46
N ALA A 175 -4.02 0.91 -9.37
CA ALA A 175 -4.65 -0.34 -9.72
C ALA A 175 -3.84 -1.08 -10.79
N TYR A 176 -3.52 -2.35 -10.52
CA TYR A 176 -2.81 -3.25 -11.43
C TYR A 176 -3.65 -4.48 -11.75
N ASP A 177 -3.26 -5.22 -12.78
CA ASP A 177 -3.78 -6.55 -13.12
C ASP A 177 -3.02 -7.70 -12.41
N GLU A 178 -1.99 -7.38 -11.64
CA GLU A 178 -1.20 -8.33 -10.86
C GLU A 178 -1.97 -8.83 -9.63
N GLY A 179 -2.85 -9.81 -9.85
CA GLY A 179 -3.77 -10.35 -8.87
C GLY A 179 -3.52 -11.81 -8.50
N PHE A 180 -4.58 -12.49 -8.12
CA PHE A 180 -4.63 -13.91 -7.78
C PHE A 180 -5.99 -14.49 -8.20
N GLU A 181 -6.04 -15.81 -8.36
CA GLU A 181 -7.28 -16.53 -8.65
C GLU A 181 -7.99 -16.95 -7.36
N GLY A 182 -9.33 -17.05 -7.40
CA GLY A 182 -10.16 -17.41 -6.27
C GLY A 182 -10.39 -16.27 -5.28
N ALA A 183 -10.49 -16.61 -4.00
CA ALA A 183 -10.73 -15.66 -2.92
C ALA A 183 -9.80 -15.93 -1.73
N LEU A 184 -9.52 -14.89 -0.95
CA LEU A 184 -8.89 -15.00 0.36
C LEU A 184 -9.86 -15.64 1.37
N ASP A 185 -9.44 -15.78 2.62
CA ASP A 185 -10.30 -16.30 3.69
C ASP A 185 -11.56 -15.46 3.85
N ALA A 186 -12.74 -16.11 3.84
CA ALA A 186 -14.03 -15.43 3.96
C ALA A 186 -14.20 -14.67 5.30
N GLY A 187 -13.42 -15.02 6.32
CA GLY A 187 -13.36 -14.31 7.59
C GLY A 187 -12.63 -12.96 7.54
N MET A 188 -12.05 -12.56 6.40
CA MET A 188 -11.32 -11.30 6.28
C MET A 188 -12.12 -10.08 6.73
N ALA A 189 -13.40 -10.01 6.33
CA ALA A 189 -14.28 -8.91 6.72
C ALA A 189 -14.48 -8.87 8.25
N ALA A 190 -14.75 -10.02 8.90
CA ALA A 190 -14.91 -10.09 10.36
C ALA A 190 -13.61 -9.72 11.11
N LYS A 191 -12.45 -10.12 10.60
CA LYS A 191 -11.15 -9.73 11.16
C LYS A 191 -10.92 -8.20 11.04
N ALA A 192 -11.33 -7.59 9.94
CA ALA A 192 -11.25 -6.15 9.76
C ALA A 192 -12.27 -5.37 10.62
N GLU A 193 -13.47 -5.93 10.81
CA GLU A 193 -14.49 -5.39 11.71
C GLU A 193 -14.00 -5.36 13.17
N ALA A 194 -13.31 -6.40 13.62
CA ALA A 194 -12.67 -6.45 14.93
C ALA A 194 -11.61 -5.35 15.13
N HIS A 195 -11.08 -4.77 14.06
CA HIS A 195 -10.18 -3.61 14.11
C HIS A 195 -10.91 -2.26 14.18
N GLY A 196 -12.24 -2.24 14.13
CA GLY A 196 -13.05 -1.04 14.21
C GLY A 196 -13.56 -0.50 12.86
N ILE A 197 -13.46 -1.27 11.78
CA ILE A 197 -14.06 -0.91 10.49
C ILE A 197 -15.53 -1.37 10.50
N PRO A 198 -16.52 -0.51 10.20
CA PRO A 198 -17.93 -0.88 10.22
C PRO A 198 -18.26 -1.98 9.19
N ALA A 199 -19.15 -2.90 9.54
CA ALA A 199 -19.53 -4.05 8.71
C ALA A 199 -20.12 -3.64 7.34
N ASP A 200 -20.85 -2.53 7.27
CA ASP A 200 -21.41 -2.01 6.03
C ASP A 200 -20.31 -1.56 5.04
N ALA A 201 -19.21 -0.99 5.55
CA ALA A 201 -18.05 -0.63 4.74
C ALA A 201 -17.28 -1.85 4.19
N LEU A 202 -17.46 -3.02 4.77
CA LEU A 202 -16.80 -4.28 4.42
C LEU A 202 -17.66 -5.18 3.51
N SER A 203 -18.89 -4.79 3.20
CA SER A 203 -19.84 -5.60 2.44
C SER A 203 -19.31 -6.05 1.06
N SER A 204 -18.48 -5.23 0.41
CA SER A 204 -17.88 -5.55 -0.90
C SER A 204 -16.83 -6.67 -0.83
N ILE A 205 -16.30 -6.97 0.34
CA ILE A 205 -15.33 -8.04 0.57
C ILE A 205 -15.89 -9.20 1.41
N ALA A 206 -17.22 -9.39 1.41
CA ALA A 206 -17.83 -10.61 1.92
C ALA A 206 -17.26 -11.86 1.20
N GLU A 207 -16.90 -11.71 -0.06
CA GLU A 207 -16.06 -12.62 -0.82
C GLU A 207 -14.80 -11.85 -1.25
N PRO A 208 -13.65 -12.03 -0.58
CA PRO A 208 -12.46 -11.21 -0.81
C PRO A 208 -11.65 -11.72 -2.02
N THR A 209 -12.24 -11.63 -3.20
CA THR A 209 -11.57 -11.87 -4.48
C THR A 209 -10.62 -10.72 -4.82
N PHE A 210 -9.70 -10.95 -5.76
CA PHE A 210 -8.83 -9.89 -6.26
C PHE A 210 -9.62 -8.67 -6.74
N ASP A 211 -10.67 -8.89 -7.54
CA ASP A 211 -11.47 -7.80 -8.09
C ASP A 211 -12.22 -7.02 -7.02
N ASN A 212 -12.78 -7.71 -6.01
CA ASN A 212 -13.46 -7.06 -4.90
C ASN A 212 -12.50 -6.23 -4.03
N LEU A 213 -11.29 -6.73 -3.78
CA LEU A 213 -10.25 -5.98 -3.07
C LEU A 213 -9.76 -4.78 -3.89
N ASN A 214 -9.53 -4.98 -5.18
CA ASN A 214 -9.09 -3.91 -6.08
C ASN A 214 -10.18 -2.82 -6.20
N ALA A 215 -11.46 -3.23 -6.32
CA ALA A 215 -12.61 -2.33 -6.30
C ALA A 215 -12.72 -1.53 -4.99
N LEU A 216 -12.46 -2.19 -3.84
CA LEU A 216 -12.45 -1.54 -2.53
C LEU A 216 -11.39 -0.43 -2.47
N GLY A 217 -10.16 -0.74 -2.91
CA GLY A 217 -9.08 0.24 -2.97
C GLY A 217 -9.41 1.43 -3.86
N MET A 218 -9.90 1.16 -5.08
CA MET A 218 -10.31 2.21 -6.04
C MET A 218 -11.45 3.09 -5.51
N LYS A 219 -12.48 2.48 -4.93
CA LYS A 219 -13.65 3.22 -4.38
C LYS A 219 -13.29 4.03 -3.15
N GLY A 220 -12.40 3.51 -2.29
CA GLY A 220 -12.03 4.15 -1.04
C GLY A 220 -11.02 5.29 -1.18
N ALA A 221 -10.22 5.33 -2.25
CA ALA A 221 -9.20 6.35 -2.48
C ALA A 221 -9.80 7.68 -2.98
N ASP A 222 -9.06 8.78 -2.85
CA ASP A 222 -9.42 10.10 -3.41
C ASP A 222 -9.20 10.17 -4.92
N ALA A 223 -8.24 9.42 -5.43
CA ALA A 223 -7.92 9.34 -6.85
C ALA A 223 -7.38 7.94 -7.21
N VAL A 224 -7.46 7.59 -8.49
CA VAL A 224 -7.00 6.30 -9.00
C VAL A 224 -5.97 6.52 -10.11
N ILE A 225 -4.94 5.69 -10.13
CA ILE A 225 -3.99 5.57 -11.25
C ILE A 225 -4.16 4.18 -11.84
N VAL A 226 -4.26 4.08 -13.15
CA VAL A 226 -4.30 2.81 -13.86
C VAL A 226 -2.86 2.37 -14.16
N GLY A 227 -2.44 1.28 -13.53
CA GLY A 227 -1.05 0.78 -13.58
C GLY A 227 -0.78 -0.29 -14.62
N SER A 228 -1.82 -0.82 -15.26
CA SER A 228 -1.71 -1.85 -16.29
C SER A 228 -2.56 -1.50 -17.50
N GLU A 229 -2.11 -1.91 -18.68
CA GLU A 229 -2.83 -1.66 -19.95
C GLU A 229 -4.21 -2.32 -19.95
N ASN A 230 -4.31 -3.50 -19.38
CA ASN A 230 -5.52 -4.32 -19.38
C ASN A 230 -5.88 -4.71 -17.93
N LEU A 231 -6.65 -3.87 -17.25
CA LEU A 231 -7.31 -4.30 -16.02
C LEU A 231 -8.39 -5.34 -16.34
N THR A 232 -8.77 -6.13 -15.32
CA THR A 232 -9.90 -7.07 -15.44
C THR A 232 -11.18 -6.37 -15.91
N PRO A 233 -12.12 -7.05 -16.57
CA PRO A 233 -13.40 -6.46 -16.95
C PRO A 233 -14.13 -5.82 -15.76
N GLU A 234 -14.09 -6.46 -14.60
CA GLU A 234 -14.64 -5.98 -13.33
C GLU A 234 -13.95 -4.68 -12.87
N GLY A 235 -12.61 -4.64 -12.93
CA GLY A 235 -11.83 -3.44 -12.62
C GLY A 235 -12.15 -2.28 -13.55
N GLN A 236 -12.31 -2.53 -14.85
CA GLN A 236 -12.73 -1.52 -15.84
C GLN A 236 -14.14 -1.01 -15.56
N ALA A 237 -15.08 -1.89 -15.22
CA ALA A 237 -16.45 -1.51 -14.86
C ALA A 237 -16.49 -0.61 -13.61
N VAL A 238 -15.64 -0.92 -12.60
CA VAL A 238 -15.51 -0.07 -11.42
C VAL A 238 -14.97 1.31 -11.81
N LEU A 239 -13.88 1.39 -12.58
CA LEU A 239 -13.31 2.67 -13.03
C LEU A 239 -14.33 3.54 -13.74
N ALA A 240 -15.14 2.96 -14.66
CA ALA A 240 -16.16 3.68 -15.42
C ALA A 240 -17.26 4.29 -14.54
N GLY A 241 -17.47 3.76 -13.34
CA GLY A 241 -18.47 4.23 -12.37
C GLY A 241 -17.92 5.20 -11.31
N LEU A 242 -16.63 5.54 -11.32
CA LEU A 242 -16.04 6.43 -10.33
C LEU A 242 -16.24 7.91 -10.71
N ASP A 243 -16.67 8.71 -9.73
CA ASP A 243 -16.71 10.18 -9.82
C ASP A 243 -15.54 10.78 -9.01
N LYS A 244 -14.33 10.61 -9.53
CA LYS A 244 -13.09 11.12 -8.94
C LYS A 244 -11.97 11.19 -10.00
N PRO A 245 -10.86 11.91 -9.73
CA PRO A 245 -9.73 11.97 -10.64
C PRO A 245 -9.16 10.57 -10.96
N ILE A 246 -9.00 10.28 -12.24
CA ILE A 246 -8.40 9.04 -12.74
C ILE A 246 -7.26 9.40 -13.69
N LEU A 247 -6.04 8.95 -13.38
CA LEU A 247 -4.94 8.99 -14.33
C LEU A 247 -4.93 7.68 -15.13
N PRO A 248 -5.18 7.72 -16.44
CA PRO A 248 -5.19 6.53 -17.28
C PRO A 248 -3.78 5.94 -17.42
N TYR A 249 -3.71 4.68 -17.85
CA TYR A 249 -2.44 4.03 -18.16
C TYR A 249 -1.76 4.74 -19.34
N SER A 250 -0.52 5.16 -19.14
CA SER A 250 0.27 5.90 -20.12
C SER A 250 1.46 5.12 -20.70
N GLY A 251 1.55 3.83 -20.38
CA GLY A 251 2.67 2.99 -20.78
C GLY A 251 3.83 3.02 -19.80
N SER A 252 4.96 2.46 -20.23
CA SER A 252 6.16 2.32 -19.40
C SER A 252 7.11 3.53 -19.42
N GLU A 253 6.89 4.48 -20.32
CA GLU A 253 7.73 5.68 -20.48
C GLU A 253 6.99 6.93 -20.01
N GLY A 254 7.67 7.81 -19.28
CA GLY A 254 7.09 9.09 -18.86
C GLY A 254 6.23 9.05 -17.58
N PHE A 255 5.78 7.90 -17.12
CA PHE A 255 4.86 7.76 -15.97
C PHE A 255 5.31 8.51 -14.71
N VAL A 256 6.62 8.60 -14.45
CA VAL A 256 7.15 9.35 -13.29
C VAL A 256 6.79 10.83 -13.37
N ALA A 257 6.89 11.43 -14.57
CA ALA A 257 6.55 12.83 -14.75
C ALA A 257 5.04 13.07 -14.64
N GLU A 258 4.25 12.22 -15.27
CA GLU A 258 2.79 12.29 -15.30
C GLU A 258 2.18 12.09 -13.91
N ILE A 259 2.61 11.07 -13.17
CA ILE A 259 2.12 10.81 -11.81
C ILE A 259 2.52 11.95 -10.87
N ASN A 260 3.72 12.53 -11.01
CA ASN A 260 4.10 13.68 -10.20
C ASN A 260 3.28 14.93 -10.52
N ALA A 261 2.95 15.17 -11.80
CA ALA A 261 2.03 16.24 -12.18
C ALA A 261 0.64 16.03 -11.58
N PHE A 262 0.14 14.80 -11.65
CA PHE A 262 -1.13 14.42 -11.02
C PHE A 262 -1.15 14.64 -9.50
N TYR A 263 -0.05 14.34 -8.79
CA TYR A 263 0.06 14.67 -7.38
C TYR A 263 0.01 16.19 -7.13
N ASP A 264 0.68 16.97 -7.97
CA ASP A 264 0.71 18.43 -7.82
C ASP A 264 -0.68 19.02 -8.02
N GLU A 265 -1.44 18.57 -9.02
CA GLU A 265 -2.86 18.94 -9.23
C GLU A 265 -3.74 18.59 -8.01
N MET A 266 -3.58 17.40 -7.45
CA MET A 266 -4.33 16.98 -6.25
C MET A 266 -4.00 17.85 -5.02
N LEU A 267 -2.77 18.34 -4.91
CA LEU A 267 -2.33 19.18 -3.81
C LEU A 267 -2.73 20.64 -3.99
N GLU A 268 -2.76 21.14 -5.23
CA GLU A 268 -3.23 22.50 -5.57
C GLU A 268 -4.72 22.67 -5.28
N GLY A 269 -5.56 21.71 -5.62
CA GLY A 269 -6.98 21.71 -5.29
C GLY A 269 -7.29 21.79 -3.79
N LYS A 270 -6.31 21.47 -2.92
CA LYS A 270 -6.39 21.71 -1.47
C LYS A 270 -6.22 23.20 -1.11
N THR A 271 -5.47 23.95 -1.90
CA THR A 271 -5.12 25.35 -1.59
C THR A 271 -6.33 26.26 -1.84
N GLU A 272 -7.16 25.94 -2.80
CA GLU A 272 -8.40 26.69 -3.09
C GLU A 272 -9.49 26.44 -2.04
N ALA A 273 -9.61 25.23 -1.53
CA ALA A 273 -10.61 24.87 -0.51
C ALA A 273 -10.32 25.44 0.90
N VAL A 274 -9.09 25.90 1.16
CA VAL A 274 -8.67 26.53 2.45
C VAL A 274 -8.75 28.05 2.37
N ALA A 275 -8.99 28.62 1.19
CA ALA A 275 -9.06 30.07 0.96
C ALA A 275 -10.51 30.61 0.95
N GLU A 276 -11.55 29.76 1.06
CA GLU A 276 -12.96 30.11 1.29
C GLU A 276 -13.33 29.93 2.77
#